data_24c4cfee62bf0fce7e91d344dd966c3d
#
_entry.id   24c4cfee62bf0fce7e91d344dd966c3d
#
_cell.length_a   1.000
_cell.length_b   1.000
_cell.length_c   1.000
_cell.angle_alpha   90.00
_cell.angle_beta   90.00
_cell.angle_gamma   90.00
#
_symmetry.space_group_name_H-M   'P 1'
#
loop_
_entity.id
_entity.type
_entity.pdbx_description
1 polymer ?
#
loop_
_entity_poly.entity_id
_entity_poly.type
_entity_poly.pdbx_seq_one_letter_code
_entity_poly.pdbx_strand_id
1 'polypeptide(L)'
;MRLIYSATASLLLLVSLATAQGNPSVPLAATPPMGWNSWNWFAGKVTDKDIRQAADLIVSSGMRDAGYTYVNIDDTWEGERDANGVLHANEKFPDMKALADYVHIKGLKLGIYSSPGPKTCARFEGSYNHEQQDADLYASWGIDFLKYDLCSFHSVMTQAAPNDKLKQNAMMRAAYEKMHLAMVKTGRPMVYSLCQYGNDAGWEWAAQVGGNLWRTTGDIDPGFERMSLIGREQAGLSKYAGPGHWNDPDMLEVGNGKLTLDENRTHLGLWAMLSAPLLAGNNLSQLTSAITGILTNREVIAIDQDPLGKQAERIFAEGPVEIWARPLIGGRVALAVFNFGDDDTFLRGIHLHLKEAGAADGWNARDVWAAKDLGPIADDYRFSLKRHASLLLNLSR
;
A
#
# COMPACT_ATOMS: atom_id res chain seq x y z
N MET A 1 -90.76 4.31 8.57
CA MET A 1 -89.63 4.45 9.50
C MET A 1 -88.48 3.60 8.99
N ARG A 2 -87.55 4.22 8.26
CA ARG A 2 -86.36 3.55 7.68
C ARG A 2 -85.15 3.95 8.50
N LEU A 3 -84.52 2.99 9.14
CA LEU A 3 -83.25 3.16 9.85
C LEU A 3 -82.08 3.13 8.83
N ILE A 4 -81.28 4.18 8.86
CA ILE A 4 -80.05 4.28 8.11
C ILE A 4 -78.89 3.90 9.05
N TYR A 5 -78.20 2.79 8.74
CA TYR A 5 -76.95 2.42 9.43
C TYR A 5 -75.78 3.10 8.71
N SER A 6 -75.08 3.93 9.43
CA SER A 6 -73.83 4.57 8.95
C SER A 6 -72.67 3.69 9.37
N ALA A 7 -71.98 3.14 8.38
CA ALA A 7 -70.75 2.36 8.59
C ALA A 7 -69.52 3.31 8.49
N THR A 8 -68.84 3.53 9.59
CA THR A 8 -67.58 4.21 9.64
C THR A 8 -66.43 3.23 9.34
N ALA A 9 -65.81 3.40 8.19
CA ALA A 9 -64.60 2.64 7.83
C ALA A 9 -63.36 3.31 8.44
N SER A 10 -62.72 2.66 9.44
CA SER A 10 -61.44 3.08 9.99
C SER A 10 -60.33 2.60 9.05
N LEU A 11 -59.60 3.55 8.46
CA LEU A 11 -58.44 3.31 7.61
C LEU A 11 -57.18 3.20 8.53
N LEU A 12 -56.69 2.00 8.74
CA LEU A 12 -55.43 1.73 9.39
C LEU A 12 -54.29 2.00 8.42
N LEU A 13 -53.56 3.12 8.64
CA LEU A 13 -52.30 3.37 7.94
C LEU A 13 -51.20 2.46 8.56
N LEU A 14 -50.82 1.43 7.83
CA LEU A 14 -49.59 0.68 8.08
C LEU A 14 -48.40 1.53 7.66
N VAL A 15 -47.71 2.17 8.60
CA VAL A 15 -46.39 2.79 8.36
C VAL A 15 -45.35 1.68 8.34
N SER A 16 -44.96 1.30 7.13
CA SER A 16 -43.79 0.40 6.95
C SER A 16 -42.52 1.17 7.32
N LEU A 17 -41.97 0.89 8.50
CA LEU A 17 -40.59 1.27 8.84
C LEU A 17 -39.65 0.45 7.93
N ALA A 18 -39.27 1.01 6.81
CA ALA A 18 -38.12 0.53 6.03
C ALA A 18 -36.86 0.78 6.86
N THR A 19 -36.35 -0.24 7.52
CA THR A 19 -34.99 -0.22 8.06
C THR A 19 -34.05 -0.06 6.87
N ALA A 20 -33.44 1.11 6.75
CA ALA A 20 -32.35 1.33 5.83
C ALA A 20 -31.22 0.37 6.26
N GLN A 21 -31.14 -0.79 5.59
CA GLN A 21 -29.92 -1.60 5.61
C GLN A 21 -28.86 -0.73 4.95
N GLY A 22 -28.02 -0.07 5.73
CA GLY A 22 -26.84 0.60 5.24
C GLY A 22 -26.04 -0.43 4.44
N ASN A 23 -25.72 -0.14 3.19
CA ASN A 23 -24.75 -0.93 2.45
C ASN A 23 -23.53 -1.11 3.36
N PRO A 24 -22.98 -2.33 3.48
CA PRO A 24 -21.75 -2.53 4.22
C PRO A 24 -20.73 -1.53 3.66
N SER A 25 -20.26 -0.61 4.51
CA SER A 25 -19.26 0.37 4.10
C SER A 25 -18.03 -0.39 3.60
N VAL A 26 -17.58 -0.08 2.38
CA VAL A 26 -16.35 -0.65 1.84
C VAL A 26 -15.22 -0.42 2.88
N PRO A 27 -14.51 -1.46 3.30
CA PRO A 27 -13.44 -1.30 4.29
C PRO A 27 -12.41 -0.27 3.81
N LEU A 28 -11.85 0.47 4.76
CA LEU A 28 -10.71 1.33 4.46
C LEU A 28 -9.56 0.47 3.92
N ALA A 29 -8.90 0.90 2.85
CA ALA A 29 -7.89 0.12 2.14
C ALA A 29 -8.39 -1.28 1.70
N ALA A 30 -9.63 -1.38 1.16
CA ALA A 30 -10.19 -2.63 0.65
C ALA A 30 -9.31 -3.32 -0.40
N THR A 31 -8.57 -2.54 -1.17
CA THR A 31 -7.43 -2.95 -2.00
C THR A 31 -6.16 -2.24 -1.53
N PRO A 32 -4.97 -2.70 -1.92
CA PRO A 32 -3.72 -2.05 -1.51
C PRO A 32 -3.72 -0.56 -1.88
N PRO A 33 -3.36 0.36 -0.96
CA PRO A 33 -3.29 1.78 -1.27
C PRO A 33 -2.31 2.07 -2.41
N MET A 34 -2.71 2.94 -3.34
CA MET A 34 -1.86 3.41 -4.42
C MET A 34 -1.65 4.93 -4.31
N GLY A 35 -0.42 5.38 -4.49
CA GLY A 35 -0.09 6.79 -4.37
C GLY A 35 1.38 7.09 -4.62
N TRP A 36 1.82 8.19 -4.03
CA TRP A 36 3.20 8.65 -4.05
C TRP A 36 3.60 9.16 -2.66
N ASN A 37 4.87 9.01 -2.31
CA ASN A 37 5.45 9.48 -1.06
C ASN A 37 6.72 10.30 -1.35
N SER A 38 6.94 11.35 -0.57
CA SER A 38 7.99 12.34 -0.83
C SER A 38 9.41 11.88 -0.48
N TRP A 39 9.57 10.84 0.38
CA TRP A 39 10.86 10.57 1.02
C TRP A 39 11.99 10.21 0.06
N ASN A 40 11.78 9.20 -0.79
CA ASN A 40 12.87 8.62 -1.58
C ASN A 40 13.46 9.60 -2.60
N TRP A 41 12.69 10.60 -3.02
CA TRP A 41 13.20 11.65 -3.89
C TRP A 41 13.64 12.92 -3.16
N PHE A 42 12.80 13.45 -2.28
CA PHE A 42 13.05 14.75 -1.65
C PHE A 42 13.80 14.65 -0.32
N ALA A 43 13.70 13.52 0.38
CA ALA A 43 14.12 13.39 1.76
C ALA A 43 13.59 14.59 2.60
N GLY A 44 14.41 15.16 3.46
CA GLY A 44 14.02 16.31 4.26
C GLY A 44 13.87 17.65 3.54
N LYS A 45 13.99 17.70 2.21
CA LYS A 45 13.93 18.95 1.43
C LYS A 45 12.52 19.27 0.89
N VAL A 46 11.56 18.37 1.07
CA VAL A 46 10.18 18.54 0.58
C VAL A 46 9.52 19.77 1.16
N THR A 47 8.71 20.46 0.34
CA THR A 47 7.96 21.67 0.69
C THR A 47 6.49 21.56 0.24
N ASP A 48 5.62 22.47 0.74
CA ASP A 48 4.23 22.63 0.25
C ASP A 48 4.16 22.75 -1.28
N LYS A 49 5.07 23.52 -1.86
CA LYS A 49 5.14 23.69 -3.32
C LYS A 49 5.42 22.36 -4.05
N ASP A 50 6.30 21.54 -3.51
CA ASP A 50 6.65 20.25 -4.11
C ASP A 50 5.46 19.26 -4.04
N ILE A 51 4.72 19.27 -2.93
CA ILE A 51 3.51 18.45 -2.78
C ILE A 51 2.40 18.88 -3.76
N ARG A 52 2.18 20.19 -3.94
CA ARG A 52 1.23 20.69 -4.96
C ARG A 52 1.66 20.29 -6.36
N GLN A 53 2.96 20.40 -6.66
CA GLN A 53 3.50 19.96 -7.95
C GLN A 53 3.35 18.44 -8.14
N ALA A 54 3.61 17.63 -7.10
CA ALA A 54 3.41 16.19 -7.16
C ALA A 54 1.94 15.84 -7.45
N ALA A 55 0.98 16.51 -6.78
CA ALA A 55 -0.44 16.34 -7.05
C ALA A 55 -0.80 16.69 -8.51
N ASP A 56 -0.26 17.78 -9.06
CA ASP A 56 -0.44 18.17 -10.46
C ASP A 56 0.11 17.13 -11.44
N LEU A 57 1.29 16.60 -11.15
CA LEU A 57 1.96 15.60 -11.98
C LEU A 57 1.26 14.24 -11.93
N ILE A 58 0.75 13.82 -10.79
CA ILE A 58 -0.05 12.59 -10.66
C ILE A 58 -1.30 12.69 -11.55
N VAL A 59 -1.96 13.84 -11.60
CA VAL A 59 -3.10 14.06 -12.48
C VAL A 59 -2.68 14.10 -13.95
N SER A 60 -1.70 14.92 -14.30
CA SER A 60 -1.32 15.16 -15.69
C SER A 60 -0.61 13.99 -16.37
N SER A 61 0.08 13.11 -15.59
CA SER A 61 0.69 11.88 -16.10
C SER A 61 -0.30 10.74 -16.33
N GLY A 62 -1.56 10.86 -15.87
CA GLY A 62 -2.55 9.79 -15.90
C GLY A 62 -2.45 8.79 -14.73
N MET A 63 -1.52 8.98 -13.80
CA MET A 63 -1.37 8.09 -12.63
C MET A 63 -2.63 8.09 -11.76
N ARG A 64 -3.29 9.28 -11.53
CA ARG A 64 -4.57 9.33 -10.82
C ARG A 64 -5.62 8.41 -11.47
N ASP A 65 -5.76 8.48 -12.79
CA ASP A 65 -6.76 7.70 -13.53
C ASP A 65 -6.39 6.21 -13.61
N ALA A 66 -5.13 5.86 -13.28
CA ALA A 66 -4.67 4.49 -13.09
C ALA A 66 -4.86 3.99 -11.65
N GLY A 67 -5.24 4.86 -10.68
CA GLY A 67 -5.53 4.48 -9.30
C GLY A 67 -4.63 5.08 -8.22
N TYR A 68 -3.57 5.81 -8.58
CA TYR A 68 -2.68 6.49 -7.62
C TYR A 68 -3.38 7.71 -7.02
N THR A 69 -3.97 7.54 -5.85
CA THR A 69 -4.82 8.56 -5.23
C THR A 69 -4.20 9.25 -4.03
N TYR A 70 -3.22 8.64 -3.37
CA TYR A 70 -2.57 9.23 -2.21
C TYR A 70 -1.35 10.06 -2.60
N VAL A 71 -1.21 11.25 -1.98
CA VAL A 71 -0.01 12.10 -2.02
C VAL A 71 0.46 12.23 -0.58
N ASN A 72 1.56 11.56 -0.23
CA ASN A 72 2.00 11.45 1.15
C ASN A 72 3.23 12.34 1.40
N ILE A 73 3.09 13.23 2.38
CA ILE A 73 4.22 13.96 2.97
C ILE A 73 4.89 13.01 3.97
N ASP A 74 6.16 12.72 3.77
CA ASP A 74 6.96 11.96 4.72
C ASP A 74 7.54 12.87 5.82
N ASP A 75 8.53 12.42 6.59
CA ASP A 75 9.18 13.12 7.69
C ASP A 75 9.64 14.54 7.32
N THR A 76 9.81 15.39 8.32
CA THR A 76 10.36 16.76 8.25
C THR A 76 9.37 17.88 7.92
N TRP A 77 8.06 17.64 7.99
CA TRP A 77 7.05 18.70 7.93
C TRP A 77 6.78 19.33 9.30
N GLU A 78 7.09 18.59 10.37
CA GLU A 78 6.81 18.96 11.75
C GLU A 78 7.63 20.20 12.16
N GLY A 79 6.98 21.10 12.86
CA GLY A 79 7.60 22.23 13.55
C GLY A 79 7.66 21.99 15.06
N GLU A 80 7.52 23.06 15.82
CA GLU A 80 7.54 23.01 17.28
C GLU A 80 6.12 22.88 17.85
N ARG A 81 6.03 22.40 19.09
CA ARG A 81 4.79 22.45 19.86
C ARG A 81 4.69 23.77 20.62
N ASP A 82 3.50 24.35 20.64
CA ASP A 82 3.23 25.55 21.43
C ASP A 82 3.12 25.24 22.94
N ALA A 83 2.85 26.29 23.75
CA ALA A 83 2.71 26.17 25.20
C ALA A 83 1.55 25.25 25.64
N ASN A 84 0.59 24.95 24.75
CA ASN A 84 -0.51 24.03 24.99
C ASN A 84 -0.21 22.62 24.47
N GLY A 85 0.98 22.40 23.91
CA GLY A 85 1.41 21.12 23.31
C GLY A 85 0.89 20.92 21.89
N VAL A 86 0.23 21.87 21.25
CA VAL A 86 -0.26 21.77 19.89
C VAL A 86 0.92 21.80 18.93
N LEU A 87 1.03 20.78 18.07
CA LEU A 87 2.04 20.70 17.04
C LEU A 87 1.72 21.66 15.89
N HIS A 88 2.70 22.43 15.47
CA HIS A 88 2.61 23.28 14.29
C HIS A 88 3.43 22.68 13.14
N ALA A 89 2.99 22.89 11.92
CA ALA A 89 3.85 22.62 10.77
C ALA A 89 4.98 23.67 10.70
N ASN A 90 6.13 23.29 10.16
CA ASN A 90 7.25 24.22 10.02
C ASN A 90 7.06 25.17 8.81
N GLU A 91 8.01 26.06 8.61
CA GLU A 91 7.98 27.09 7.55
C GLU A 91 7.86 26.56 6.12
N LYS A 92 8.23 25.29 5.88
CA LYS A 92 8.09 24.65 4.58
C LYS A 92 6.63 24.32 4.24
N PHE A 93 5.77 24.25 5.25
CA PHE A 93 4.36 23.90 5.15
C PHE A 93 3.47 24.91 5.90
N PRO A 94 3.35 26.14 5.39
CA PRO A 94 2.74 27.25 6.12
C PRO A 94 1.22 27.07 6.39
N ASP A 95 0.53 26.27 5.59
CA ASP A 95 -0.91 26.02 5.74
C ASP A 95 -1.27 24.60 5.27
N MET A 96 -1.23 23.63 6.20
CA MET A 96 -1.54 22.22 5.92
C MET A 96 -2.99 22.01 5.51
N LYS A 97 -3.93 22.83 6.02
CA LYS A 97 -5.34 22.72 5.63
C LYS A 97 -5.54 23.16 4.17
N ALA A 98 -4.97 24.28 3.79
CA ALA A 98 -5.02 24.76 2.40
C ALA A 98 -4.29 23.79 1.43
N LEU A 99 -3.23 23.12 1.88
CA LEU A 99 -2.56 22.09 1.10
C LEU A 99 -3.46 20.85 0.91
N ALA A 100 -4.12 20.39 1.98
CA ALA A 100 -5.07 19.27 1.90
C ALA A 100 -6.24 19.58 0.96
N ASP A 101 -6.82 20.80 1.07
CA ASP A 101 -7.89 21.23 0.18
C ASP A 101 -7.45 21.28 -1.30
N TYR A 102 -6.22 21.74 -1.56
CA TYR A 102 -5.65 21.72 -2.91
C TYR A 102 -5.53 20.32 -3.50
N VAL A 103 -5.07 19.36 -2.68
CA VAL A 103 -4.94 17.95 -3.09
C VAL A 103 -6.32 17.34 -3.33
N HIS A 104 -7.28 17.61 -2.44
CA HIS A 104 -8.66 17.10 -2.52
C HIS A 104 -9.42 17.60 -3.75
N ILE A 105 -9.29 18.87 -4.13
CA ILE A 105 -9.93 19.43 -5.33
C ILE A 105 -9.49 18.68 -6.60
N LYS A 106 -8.30 18.07 -6.60
CA LYS A 106 -7.80 17.25 -7.71
C LYS A 106 -8.30 15.80 -7.70
N GLY A 107 -9.17 15.45 -6.74
CA GLY A 107 -9.64 14.07 -6.53
C GLY A 107 -8.58 13.16 -5.94
N LEU A 108 -7.58 13.73 -5.27
CA LEU A 108 -6.51 13.01 -4.57
C LEU A 108 -6.72 13.09 -3.05
N LYS A 109 -5.92 12.38 -2.29
CA LYS A 109 -5.94 12.29 -0.84
C LYS A 109 -4.57 12.67 -0.28
N LEU A 110 -4.56 13.42 0.84
CA LEU A 110 -3.29 13.83 1.46
C LEU A 110 -2.94 12.91 2.62
N GLY A 111 -1.72 12.38 2.60
CA GLY A 111 -1.15 11.65 3.72
C GLY A 111 -0.07 12.45 4.45
N ILE A 112 0.19 12.03 5.68
CA ILE A 112 1.15 12.69 6.57
C ILE A 112 1.97 11.62 7.31
N TYR A 113 3.06 12.02 7.95
CA TYR A 113 3.97 11.19 8.70
C TYR A 113 4.03 11.62 10.16
N SER A 114 4.27 10.68 11.08
CA SER A 114 4.63 10.94 12.46
C SER A 114 5.32 9.71 13.10
N SER A 115 5.58 9.77 14.43
CA SER A 115 6.23 8.70 15.19
C SER A 115 5.58 8.54 16.56
N PRO A 116 5.46 7.30 17.12
CA PRO A 116 5.12 7.09 18.52
C PRO A 116 6.17 7.61 19.50
N GLY A 117 7.36 7.91 19.02
CA GLY A 117 8.45 8.45 19.83
C GLY A 117 8.33 9.94 20.08
N PRO A 118 9.15 10.49 21.01
CA PRO A 118 9.25 11.95 21.22
C PRO A 118 9.81 12.68 20.00
N LYS A 119 10.57 11.98 19.14
CA LYS A 119 11.14 12.53 17.92
C LYS A 119 10.95 11.58 16.75
N THR A 120 10.73 12.14 15.55
CA THR A 120 10.74 11.42 14.29
C THR A 120 12.13 10.86 13.95
N CYS A 121 12.27 10.11 12.86
CA CYS A 121 13.57 9.61 12.42
C CYS A 121 14.53 10.75 12.02
N ALA A 122 14.02 11.82 11.43
CA ALA A 122 14.79 13.03 11.12
C ALA A 122 14.91 14.01 12.31
N ARG A 123 14.49 13.61 13.54
CA ARG A 123 14.61 14.38 14.78
C ARG A 123 13.62 15.54 14.95
N PHE A 124 12.56 15.60 14.18
CA PHE A 124 11.44 16.52 14.38
C PHE A 124 10.51 16.03 15.49
N GLU A 125 9.45 16.78 15.81
CA GLU A 125 8.51 16.42 16.88
C GLU A 125 7.69 15.16 16.52
N GLY A 126 7.70 14.16 17.41
CA GLY A 126 6.82 13.00 17.31
C GLY A 126 5.57 13.14 18.17
N SER A 127 4.69 12.15 18.13
CA SER A 127 3.38 12.19 18.81
C SER A 127 3.40 11.65 20.25
N TYR A 128 4.56 11.32 20.81
CA TYR A 128 4.68 10.72 22.13
C TYR A 128 3.98 11.53 23.21
N ASN A 129 2.96 10.93 23.86
CA ASN A 129 2.06 11.56 24.84
C ASN A 129 1.14 12.67 24.29
N HIS A 130 1.08 12.87 22.98
CA HIS A 130 0.22 13.83 22.29
C HIS A 130 -0.71 13.18 21.26
N GLU A 131 -0.85 11.85 21.28
CA GLU A 131 -1.46 11.08 20.18
C GLU A 131 -2.90 11.55 19.88
N GLN A 132 -3.72 11.85 20.91
CA GLN A 132 -5.08 12.35 20.67
C GLN A 132 -5.07 13.77 20.09
N GLN A 133 -4.23 14.65 20.64
CA GLN A 133 -4.13 16.03 20.18
C GLN A 133 -3.65 16.10 18.72
N ASP A 134 -2.67 15.26 18.36
CA ASP A 134 -2.14 15.19 17.00
C ASP A 134 -3.17 14.55 16.05
N ALA A 135 -3.87 13.49 16.45
CA ALA A 135 -4.92 12.89 15.64
C ALA A 135 -6.06 13.88 15.34
N ASP A 136 -6.50 14.66 16.35
CA ASP A 136 -7.51 15.70 16.17
C ASP A 136 -7.02 16.80 15.21
N LEU A 137 -5.74 17.17 15.30
CA LEU A 137 -5.11 18.13 14.41
C LEU A 137 -5.09 17.62 12.96
N TYR A 138 -4.63 16.37 12.74
CA TYR A 138 -4.61 15.75 11.41
C TYR A 138 -6.03 15.66 10.81
N ALA A 139 -7.01 15.28 11.62
CA ALA A 139 -8.40 15.25 11.20
C ALA A 139 -8.91 16.65 10.81
N SER A 140 -8.53 17.70 11.54
CA SER A 140 -8.92 19.10 11.27
C SER A 140 -8.33 19.60 9.94
N TRP A 141 -7.15 19.16 9.57
CA TRP A 141 -6.52 19.47 8.28
C TRP A 141 -7.13 18.66 7.13
N GLY A 142 -7.82 17.57 7.43
CA GLY A 142 -8.39 16.71 6.39
C GLY A 142 -7.42 15.63 5.91
N ILE A 143 -6.51 15.16 6.75
CA ILE A 143 -5.57 14.08 6.42
C ILE A 143 -6.32 12.75 6.20
N ASP A 144 -5.88 11.97 5.21
CA ASP A 144 -6.48 10.71 4.77
C ASP A 144 -5.60 9.49 5.01
N PHE A 145 -4.31 9.68 5.32
CA PHE A 145 -3.33 8.62 5.51
C PHE A 145 -2.29 9.05 6.54
N LEU A 146 -1.97 8.18 7.49
CA LEU A 146 -0.91 8.39 8.47
C LEU A 146 0.14 7.29 8.36
N LYS A 147 1.38 7.63 7.98
CA LYS A 147 2.56 6.77 8.17
C LYS A 147 3.11 7.02 9.57
N TYR A 148 3.14 5.98 10.40
CA TYR A 148 3.54 6.07 11.80
C TYR A 148 4.77 5.20 12.05
N ASP A 149 5.92 5.87 12.23
CA ASP A 149 7.24 5.26 12.15
C ASP A 149 7.89 5.13 13.53
N LEU A 150 8.46 3.97 13.84
CA LEU A 150 8.96 3.59 15.16
C LEU A 150 10.05 4.55 15.71
N CYS A 151 11.00 4.95 14.89
CA CYS A 151 12.03 5.97 15.16
C CYS A 151 12.57 6.00 16.60
N SER A 152 12.46 7.16 17.27
CA SER A 152 12.98 7.36 18.63
C SER A 152 12.22 6.58 19.71
N PHE A 153 11.06 6.00 19.40
CA PHE A 153 10.34 5.16 20.37
C PHE A 153 11.14 3.91 20.74
N HIS A 154 12.02 3.44 19.87
CA HIS A 154 12.97 2.38 20.20
C HIS A 154 13.79 2.70 21.45
N SER A 155 14.25 3.95 21.58
CA SER A 155 14.99 4.40 22.76
C SER A 155 14.11 4.42 24.01
N VAL A 156 12.83 4.83 23.88
CA VAL A 156 11.87 4.80 25.00
C VAL A 156 11.68 3.37 25.51
N MET A 157 11.48 2.42 24.60
CA MET A 157 11.32 1.01 24.95
C MET A 157 12.56 0.44 25.64
N THR A 158 13.75 0.71 25.08
CA THR A 158 15.03 0.20 25.62
C THR A 158 15.33 0.76 26.99
N GLN A 159 15.04 2.03 27.25
CA GLN A 159 15.22 2.67 28.56
C GLN A 159 14.23 2.14 29.60
N ALA A 160 12.96 1.95 29.21
CA ALA A 160 11.91 1.48 30.13
C ALA A 160 11.97 -0.02 30.44
N ALA A 161 12.57 -0.81 29.55
CA ALA A 161 12.69 -2.25 29.67
C ALA A 161 14.03 -2.75 29.13
N PRO A 162 15.16 -2.43 29.80
CA PRO A 162 16.48 -2.89 29.38
C PRO A 162 16.53 -4.42 29.37
N ASN A 163 16.96 -5.03 28.25
CA ASN A 163 17.10 -6.48 28.08
C ASN A 163 15.79 -7.30 28.19
N ASP A 164 14.62 -6.65 28.29
CA ASP A 164 13.32 -7.32 28.29
C ASP A 164 12.61 -7.13 26.95
N LYS A 165 12.93 -7.97 25.99
CA LYS A 165 12.39 -7.89 24.62
C LYS A 165 10.88 -8.06 24.59
N LEU A 166 10.33 -8.95 25.44
CA LEU A 166 8.87 -9.15 25.48
C LEU A 166 8.14 -7.89 25.92
N LYS A 167 8.67 -7.22 26.95
CA LYS A 167 8.09 -5.95 27.41
C LYS A 167 8.26 -4.85 26.39
N GLN A 168 9.42 -4.75 25.71
CA GLN A 168 9.63 -3.80 24.61
C GLN A 168 8.60 -4.00 23.49
N ASN A 169 8.38 -5.26 23.06
CA ASN A 169 7.39 -5.58 22.03
C ASN A 169 5.97 -5.23 22.44
N ALA A 170 5.58 -5.50 23.70
CA ALA A 170 4.28 -5.10 24.23
C ALA A 170 4.12 -3.56 24.24
N MET A 171 5.17 -2.83 24.60
CA MET A 171 5.17 -1.34 24.55
C MET A 171 5.01 -0.83 23.12
N MET A 172 5.69 -1.44 22.14
CA MET A 172 5.57 -1.08 20.73
C MET A 172 4.14 -1.25 20.25
N ARG A 173 3.53 -2.42 20.46
CA ARG A 173 2.13 -2.69 20.08
C ARG A 173 1.17 -1.69 20.72
N ALA A 174 1.31 -1.44 22.03
CA ALA A 174 0.49 -0.47 22.76
C ALA A 174 0.62 0.96 22.23
N ALA A 175 1.80 1.37 21.76
CA ALA A 175 2.02 2.69 21.18
C ALA A 175 1.30 2.86 19.83
N TYR A 176 1.33 1.82 18.97
CA TYR A 176 0.57 1.83 17.72
C TYR A 176 -0.95 1.80 17.99
N GLU A 177 -1.42 0.97 18.91
CA GLU A 177 -2.83 0.91 19.30
C GLU A 177 -3.33 2.27 19.85
N LYS A 178 -2.50 2.95 20.65
CA LYS A 178 -2.85 4.26 21.22
C LYS A 178 -3.14 5.30 20.13
N MET A 179 -2.31 5.38 19.08
CA MET A 179 -2.56 6.28 17.95
C MET A 179 -3.81 5.84 17.18
N HIS A 180 -3.99 4.55 16.91
CA HIS A 180 -5.20 4.06 16.26
C HIS A 180 -6.47 4.50 17.01
N LEU A 181 -6.52 4.27 18.31
CA LEU A 181 -7.67 4.67 19.14
C LEU A 181 -7.89 6.18 19.12
N ALA A 182 -6.81 6.99 19.07
CA ALA A 182 -6.90 8.43 18.92
C ALA A 182 -7.51 8.81 17.56
N MET A 183 -7.05 8.20 16.47
CA MET A 183 -7.60 8.41 15.12
C MET A 183 -9.09 8.05 15.05
N VAL A 184 -9.50 6.91 15.61
CA VAL A 184 -10.91 6.48 15.63
C VAL A 184 -11.80 7.51 16.34
N LYS A 185 -11.34 8.10 17.45
CA LYS A 185 -12.10 9.13 18.20
C LYS A 185 -12.33 10.41 17.41
N THR A 186 -11.49 10.73 16.43
CA THR A 186 -11.70 11.90 15.59
C THR A 186 -12.94 11.77 14.68
N GLY A 187 -13.40 10.54 14.42
CA GLY A 187 -14.48 10.24 13.47
C GLY A 187 -14.09 10.35 12.01
N ARG A 188 -12.84 10.78 11.68
CA ARG A 188 -12.32 10.84 10.30
C ARG A 188 -11.64 9.52 9.94
N PRO A 189 -12.04 8.85 8.84
CA PRO A 189 -11.33 7.67 8.38
C PRO A 189 -9.96 8.07 7.80
N MET A 190 -8.89 7.49 8.32
CA MET A 190 -7.52 7.65 7.85
C MET A 190 -6.88 6.28 7.67
N VAL A 191 -6.25 6.02 6.53
CA VAL A 191 -5.43 4.82 6.33
C VAL A 191 -4.26 4.86 7.30
N TYR A 192 -4.03 3.77 8.02
CA TYR A 192 -2.99 3.69 9.03
C TYR A 192 -1.88 2.74 8.59
N SER A 193 -0.70 3.31 8.33
CA SER A 193 0.51 2.62 7.90
C SER A 193 1.51 2.53 9.04
N LEU A 194 1.82 1.30 9.47
CA LEU A 194 2.77 1.02 10.53
C LEU A 194 4.17 0.79 9.95
N CYS A 195 5.14 1.63 10.35
CA CYS A 195 6.52 1.50 9.92
C CYS A 195 7.40 1.04 11.09
N GLN A 196 7.36 -0.26 11.38
CA GLN A 196 8.14 -0.92 12.44
C GLN A 196 9.23 -1.83 11.87
N TYR A 197 9.51 -1.77 10.55
CA TYR A 197 10.61 -2.47 9.86
C TYR A 197 10.60 -4.00 9.99
N GLY A 198 9.42 -4.62 10.14
CA GLY A 198 9.30 -6.07 10.40
C GLY A 198 9.61 -6.49 11.83
N ASN A 199 9.92 -5.53 12.74
CA ASN A 199 10.19 -5.84 14.14
C ASN A 199 9.02 -6.59 14.79
N ASP A 200 9.38 -7.62 15.59
CA ASP A 200 8.43 -8.45 16.32
C ASP A 200 7.39 -9.12 15.41
N ALA A 201 7.79 -9.51 14.19
CA ALA A 201 6.89 -10.08 13.20
C ALA A 201 5.59 -9.26 13.07
N GLY A 202 5.72 -7.96 12.75
CA GLY A 202 4.62 -6.99 12.70
C GLY A 202 3.37 -7.48 11.97
N TRP A 203 3.54 -8.31 10.95
CA TRP A 203 2.45 -8.94 10.21
C TRP A 203 1.52 -9.83 11.06
N GLU A 204 1.96 -10.31 12.23
CA GLU A 204 1.14 -11.16 13.10
C GLU A 204 0.17 -10.34 13.98
N TRP A 205 0.45 -9.06 14.22
CA TRP A 205 -0.30 -8.25 15.19
C TRP A 205 -0.77 -6.90 14.67
N ALA A 206 -0.18 -6.37 13.59
CA ALA A 206 -0.45 -5.00 13.14
C ALA A 206 -1.93 -4.75 12.79
N ALA A 207 -2.62 -5.74 12.20
CA ALA A 207 -4.06 -5.65 11.95
C ALA A 207 -4.88 -5.48 13.26
N GLN A 208 -4.45 -6.09 14.36
CA GLN A 208 -5.13 -6.05 15.65
C GLN A 208 -5.06 -4.66 16.29
N VAL A 209 -4.01 -3.90 16.01
CA VAL A 209 -3.83 -2.52 16.47
C VAL A 209 -4.29 -1.49 15.43
N GLY A 210 -5.10 -1.91 14.47
CA GLY A 210 -5.76 -1.04 13.48
C GLY A 210 -4.96 -0.72 12.24
N GLY A 211 -3.79 -1.35 12.03
CA GLY A 211 -2.98 -1.16 10.81
C GLY A 211 -3.69 -1.61 9.54
N ASN A 212 -3.72 -0.75 8.54
CA ASN A 212 -4.17 -1.10 7.19
C ASN A 212 -3.02 -1.60 6.30
N LEU A 213 -1.80 -1.21 6.62
CA LEU A 213 -0.58 -1.74 6.02
C LEU A 213 0.54 -1.66 7.05
N TRP A 214 1.56 -2.49 6.88
CA TRP A 214 2.71 -2.56 7.78
C TRP A 214 3.98 -2.99 7.07
N ARG A 215 5.05 -2.28 7.34
CA ARG A 215 6.37 -2.60 6.81
C ARG A 215 6.81 -3.98 7.29
N THR A 216 7.30 -4.77 6.37
CA THR A 216 7.76 -6.15 6.64
C THR A 216 9.27 -6.26 6.73
N THR A 217 9.99 -5.27 6.20
CA THR A 217 11.45 -5.23 6.11
C THR A 217 12.00 -3.84 6.45
N GLY A 218 13.31 -3.72 6.55
CA GLY A 218 14.01 -2.43 6.53
C GLY A 218 13.86 -1.71 5.19
N ASP A 219 14.35 -0.47 5.11
CA ASP A 219 14.12 0.43 3.98
C ASP A 219 14.68 -0.10 2.65
N ILE A 220 13.94 0.21 1.58
CA ILE A 220 14.35 0.01 0.20
C ILE A 220 15.33 1.11 -0.24
N ASP A 221 16.15 0.80 -1.23
CA ASP A 221 16.93 1.76 -2.00
C ASP A 221 16.72 1.53 -3.51
N PRO A 222 17.11 2.48 -4.39
CA PRO A 222 16.89 2.37 -5.82
C PRO A 222 17.88 1.41 -6.53
N GLY A 223 18.22 0.29 -5.87
CA GLY A 223 19.07 -0.79 -6.38
C GLY A 223 18.29 -2.08 -6.61
N PHE A 224 18.57 -2.79 -7.71
CA PHE A 224 17.89 -4.05 -8.03
C PHE A 224 18.10 -5.11 -6.95
N GLU A 225 19.30 -5.22 -6.42
CA GLU A 225 19.66 -6.21 -5.41
C GLU A 225 18.82 -6.03 -4.13
N ARG A 226 18.72 -4.79 -3.62
CA ARG A 226 17.93 -4.49 -2.42
C ARG A 226 16.44 -4.70 -2.68
N MET A 227 15.93 -4.20 -3.79
CA MET A 227 14.53 -4.38 -4.19
C MET A 227 14.15 -5.86 -4.31
N SER A 228 14.98 -6.66 -5.01
CA SER A 228 14.71 -8.08 -5.19
C SER A 228 14.76 -8.85 -3.87
N LEU A 229 15.71 -8.53 -2.99
CA LEU A 229 15.81 -9.12 -1.66
C LEU A 229 14.52 -8.88 -0.86
N ILE A 230 14.10 -7.63 -0.74
CA ILE A 230 12.88 -7.22 0.00
C ILE A 230 11.64 -7.94 -0.54
N GLY A 231 11.46 -7.97 -1.88
CA GLY A 231 10.32 -8.64 -2.48
C GLY A 231 10.32 -10.16 -2.23
N ARG A 232 11.49 -10.81 -2.29
CA ARG A 232 11.66 -12.25 -2.04
C ARG A 232 11.44 -12.64 -0.57
N GLU A 233 11.75 -11.73 0.37
CA GLU A 233 11.48 -11.91 1.80
C GLU A 233 9.99 -11.93 2.13
N GLN A 234 9.09 -11.54 1.20
CA GLN A 234 7.65 -11.64 1.38
C GLN A 234 7.12 -13.08 1.25
N ALA A 235 7.94 -14.04 0.83
CA ALA A 235 7.54 -15.44 0.73
C ALA A 235 7.05 -16.00 2.09
N GLY A 236 5.85 -16.60 2.10
CA GLY A 236 5.23 -17.15 3.31
C GLY A 236 4.45 -16.14 4.15
N LEU A 237 4.36 -14.86 3.74
CA LEU A 237 3.59 -13.83 4.45
C LEU A 237 2.15 -13.68 3.93
N SER A 238 1.77 -14.38 2.87
CA SER A 238 0.47 -14.24 2.20
C SER A 238 -0.74 -14.38 3.13
N LYS A 239 -0.64 -15.24 4.15
CA LYS A 239 -1.72 -15.49 5.12
C LYS A 239 -2.06 -14.29 6.01
N TYR A 240 -1.21 -13.28 6.04
CA TYR A 240 -1.40 -12.08 6.85
C TYR A 240 -1.99 -10.90 6.06
N ALA A 241 -1.92 -10.97 4.71
CA ALA A 241 -2.50 -9.95 3.83
C ALA A 241 -3.92 -10.30 3.40
N GLY A 242 -4.73 -9.28 3.18
CA GLY A 242 -6.10 -9.40 2.70
C GLY A 242 -6.82 -8.05 2.69
N PRO A 243 -8.08 -7.98 2.22
CA PRO A 243 -8.82 -6.72 2.15
C PRO A 243 -8.82 -5.94 3.45
N GLY A 244 -8.31 -4.71 3.40
CA GLY A 244 -8.14 -3.83 4.57
C GLY A 244 -6.82 -3.98 5.31
N HIS A 245 -5.97 -4.97 4.96
CA HIS A 245 -4.76 -5.34 5.71
C HIS A 245 -3.67 -5.84 4.77
N TRP A 246 -2.56 -5.11 4.60
CA TRP A 246 -1.57 -5.38 3.57
C TRP A 246 -0.15 -5.46 4.13
N ASN A 247 0.60 -6.47 3.70
CA ASN A 247 2.05 -6.48 3.85
C ASN A 247 2.65 -5.40 2.97
N ASP A 248 3.54 -4.59 3.54
CA ASP A 248 4.18 -3.47 2.86
C ASP A 248 5.70 -3.74 2.73
N PRO A 249 6.16 -4.11 1.53
CA PRO A 249 7.59 -4.31 1.27
C PRO A 249 8.34 -3.00 1.02
N ASP A 250 7.74 -1.85 1.30
CA ASP A 250 8.20 -0.50 1.05
C ASP A 250 7.82 0.06 -0.35
N MET A 251 8.24 1.29 -0.60
CA MET A 251 7.86 2.07 -1.76
C MET A 251 8.36 1.50 -3.09
N LEU A 252 7.73 1.94 -4.17
CA LEU A 252 8.20 1.68 -5.51
C LEU A 252 9.35 2.64 -5.87
N GLU A 253 10.49 2.08 -6.23
CA GLU A 253 11.65 2.80 -6.79
C GLU A 253 11.61 2.86 -8.33
N VAL A 254 10.47 2.59 -8.94
CA VAL A 254 10.27 2.61 -10.40
C VAL A 254 10.58 3.99 -10.95
N GLY A 255 11.63 4.07 -11.79
CA GLY A 255 12.12 5.32 -12.35
C GLY A 255 13.19 6.04 -11.52
N ASN A 256 13.54 5.50 -10.34
CA ASN A 256 14.65 6.01 -9.54
C ASN A 256 15.98 5.28 -9.87
N GLY A 257 17.09 5.91 -9.49
CA GLY A 257 18.41 5.32 -9.59
C GLY A 257 18.82 4.98 -11.03
N LYS A 258 19.37 3.78 -11.18
CA LYS A 258 19.89 3.27 -12.47
C LYS A 258 19.17 2.00 -12.93
N LEU A 259 17.98 1.74 -12.39
CA LEU A 259 17.20 0.58 -12.78
C LEU A 259 16.92 0.60 -14.30
N THR A 260 17.21 -0.50 -14.97
CA THR A 260 16.84 -0.71 -16.38
C THR A 260 15.32 -0.81 -16.52
N LEU A 261 14.80 -0.76 -17.74
CA LEU A 261 13.36 -0.92 -17.98
C LEU A 261 12.86 -2.31 -17.56
N ASP A 262 13.67 -3.35 -17.72
CA ASP A 262 13.31 -4.71 -17.32
C ASP A 262 13.30 -4.83 -15.78
N GLU A 263 14.26 -4.22 -15.08
CA GLU A 263 14.27 -4.16 -13.62
C GLU A 263 13.07 -3.36 -13.06
N ASN A 264 12.71 -2.24 -13.70
CA ASN A 264 11.52 -1.47 -13.32
C ASN A 264 10.22 -2.29 -13.51
N ARG A 265 10.11 -3.08 -14.60
CA ARG A 265 8.99 -4.01 -14.81
C ARG A 265 8.96 -5.11 -13.77
N THR A 266 10.12 -5.70 -13.49
CA THR A 266 10.27 -6.74 -12.46
C THR A 266 9.86 -6.21 -11.09
N HIS A 267 10.26 -4.98 -10.73
CA HIS A 267 9.87 -4.34 -9.49
C HIS A 267 8.34 -4.17 -9.38
N LEU A 268 7.71 -3.49 -10.35
CA LEU A 268 6.26 -3.30 -10.31
C LEU A 268 5.50 -4.64 -10.38
N GLY A 269 5.97 -5.58 -11.23
CA GLY A 269 5.37 -6.90 -11.34
C GLY A 269 5.44 -7.71 -10.05
N LEU A 270 6.55 -7.65 -9.33
CA LEU A 270 6.71 -8.33 -8.04
C LEU A 270 5.79 -7.72 -6.98
N TRP A 271 5.75 -6.37 -6.85
CA TRP A 271 4.82 -5.69 -5.93
C TRP A 271 3.36 -6.02 -6.25
N ALA A 272 2.98 -6.05 -7.53
CA ALA A 272 1.63 -6.44 -7.95
C ALA A 272 1.29 -7.89 -7.60
N MET A 273 2.23 -8.83 -7.75
CA MET A 273 2.04 -10.20 -7.30
C MET A 273 1.87 -10.28 -5.77
N LEU A 274 2.54 -9.42 -5.03
CA LEU A 274 2.47 -9.37 -3.57
C LEU A 274 1.19 -8.69 -3.02
N SER A 275 0.33 -8.11 -3.85
CA SER A 275 -0.76 -7.21 -3.39
C SER A 275 -0.20 -6.12 -2.46
N ALA A 276 0.96 -5.59 -2.80
CA ALA A 276 1.64 -4.59 -1.99
C ALA A 276 1.06 -3.20 -2.23
N PRO A 277 1.11 -2.28 -1.26
CA PRO A 277 0.84 -0.88 -1.51
C PRO A 277 1.72 -0.36 -2.65
N LEU A 278 1.11 0.21 -3.71
CA LEU A 278 1.84 0.80 -4.83
C LEU A 278 2.10 2.28 -4.56
N LEU A 279 3.02 2.57 -3.65
CA LEU A 279 3.42 3.93 -3.27
C LEU A 279 4.72 4.30 -4.00
N ALA A 280 4.62 5.09 -5.08
CA ALA A 280 5.78 5.53 -5.84
C ALA A 280 6.64 6.52 -5.03
N GLY A 281 7.97 6.34 -5.05
CA GLY A 281 8.92 7.22 -4.36
C GLY A 281 9.78 8.06 -5.31
N ASN A 282 9.43 8.10 -6.59
CA ASN A 282 10.27 8.67 -7.65
C ASN A 282 10.06 10.17 -7.89
N ASN A 283 10.97 10.75 -8.69
CA ASN A 283 10.83 12.11 -9.18
C ASN A 283 9.77 12.20 -10.28
N LEU A 284 8.57 12.62 -9.92
CA LEU A 284 7.46 12.77 -10.86
C LEU A 284 7.74 13.80 -11.97
N SER A 285 8.64 14.77 -11.76
CA SER A 285 8.98 15.77 -12.78
C SER A 285 9.90 15.22 -13.88
N GLN A 286 10.47 14.04 -13.68
CA GLN A 286 11.39 13.38 -14.62
C GLN A 286 10.81 12.08 -15.21
N LEU A 287 9.51 11.87 -15.12
CA LEU A 287 8.84 10.73 -15.71
C LEU A 287 9.05 10.69 -17.23
N THR A 288 9.66 9.61 -17.72
CA THR A 288 9.67 9.31 -19.15
C THR A 288 8.40 8.58 -19.55
N SER A 289 8.04 8.59 -20.83
CA SER A 289 6.90 7.81 -21.35
C SER A 289 7.01 6.31 -21.04
N ALA A 290 8.22 5.76 -21.04
CA ALA A 290 8.45 4.37 -20.69
C ALA A 290 8.15 4.08 -19.21
N ILE A 291 8.62 4.91 -18.27
CA ILE A 291 8.38 4.78 -16.85
C ILE A 291 6.88 5.02 -16.53
N THR A 292 6.28 6.07 -17.13
CA THR A 292 4.84 6.30 -17.00
C THR A 292 4.04 5.09 -17.49
N GLY A 293 4.43 4.50 -18.64
CA GLY A 293 3.77 3.30 -19.18
C GLY A 293 3.90 2.07 -18.27
N ILE A 294 4.99 1.94 -17.50
CA ILE A 294 5.13 0.90 -16.49
C ILE A 294 4.19 1.21 -15.30
N LEU A 295 4.29 2.39 -14.69
CA LEU A 295 3.50 2.78 -13.52
C LEU A 295 1.98 2.78 -13.78
N THR A 296 1.55 3.05 -15.01
CA THR A 296 0.13 3.11 -15.38
C THR A 296 -0.35 1.88 -16.16
N ASN A 297 0.41 0.79 -16.15
CA ASN A 297 -0.01 -0.46 -16.81
C ASN A 297 -1.24 -1.04 -16.11
N ARG A 298 -2.40 -0.91 -16.77
CA ARG A 298 -3.69 -1.29 -16.19
C ARG A 298 -3.82 -2.78 -15.91
N GLU A 299 -3.15 -3.63 -16.69
CA GLU A 299 -3.20 -5.08 -16.50
C GLU A 299 -2.40 -5.52 -15.27
N VAL A 300 -1.23 -4.90 -15.04
CA VAL A 300 -0.43 -5.13 -13.83
C VAL A 300 -1.15 -4.59 -12.60
N ILE A 301 -1.71 -3.38 -12.69
CA ILE A 301 -2.51 -2.77 -11.61
C ILE A 301 -3.74 -3.63 -11.29
N ALA A 302 -4.41 -4.19 -12.31
CA ALA A 302 -5.56 -5.08 -12.09
C ALA A 302 -5.20 -6.38 -11.38
N ILE A 303 -3.96 -6.86 -11.52
CA ILE A 303 -3.45 -7.98 -10.72
C ILE A 303 -3.28 -7.55 -9.26
N ASP A 304 -2.63 -6.40 -9.02
CA ASP A 304 -2.42 -5.87 -7.67
C ASP A 304 -3.75 -5.62 -6.95
N GLN A 305 -4.66 -4.93 -7.61
CA GLN A 305 -5.94 -4.46 -7.09
C GLN A 305 -7.06 -5.50 -7.16
N ASP A 306 -6.73 -6.78 -7.44
CA ASP A 306 -7.74 -7.84 -7.52
C ASP A 306 -8.51 -7.97 -6.18
N PRO A 307 -9.86 -7.93 -6.21
CA PRO A 307 -10.68 -7.84 -4.98
C PRO A 307 -10.64 -9.10 -4.10
N LEU A 308 -10.07 -10.22 -4.56
CA LEU A 308 -9.77 -11.35 -3.66
C LEU A 308 -8.72 -10.98 -2.61
N GLY A 309 -7.88 -9.98 -2.89
CA GLY A 309 -6.86 -9.50 -1.96
C GLY A 309 -5.87 -10.59 -1.53
N LYS A 310 -5.53 -11.51 -2.42
CA LYS A 310 -4.61 -12.62 -2.12
C LYS A 310 -3.21 -12.29 -2.59
N GLN A 311 -2.26 -12.21 -1.67
CA GLN A 311 -0.84 -12.13 -1.98
C GLN A 311 -0.38 -13.44 -2.64
N ALA A 312 0.56 -13.35 -3.60
CA ALA A 312 1.15 -14.52 -4.24
C ALA A 312 1.97 -15.37 -3.27
N GLU A 313 1.99 -16.67 -3.56
CA GLU A 313 2.95 -17.62 -2.97
C GLU A 313 4.08 -17.90 -3.94
N ARG A 314 5.30 -18.06 -3.42
CA ARG A 314 6.42 -18.56 -4.19
C ARG A 314 6.29 -20.08 -4.29
N ILE A 315 5.94 -20.57 -5.48
CA ILE A 315 5.65 -21.99 -5.74
C ILE A 315 6.87 -22.78 -6.22
N PHE A 316 7.90 -22.08 -6.72
CA PHE A 316 9.15 -22.68 -7.20
C PHE A 316 10.33 -21.72 -7.01
N ALA A 317 11.51 -22.28 -6.71
CA ALA A 317 12.77 -21.55 -6.67
C ALA A 317 13.92 -22.49 -7.03
N GLU A 318 14.70 -22.16 -8.06
CA GLU A 318 15.91 -22.86 -8.46
C GLU A 318 16.97 -21.85 -8.92
N GLY A 319 18.08 -21.77 -8.20
CA GLY A 319 19.10 -20.78 -8.41
C GLY A 319 18.54 -19.35 -8.33
N PRO A 320 18.73 -18.51 -9.34
CA PRO A 320 18.18 -17.16 -9.35
C PRO A 320 16.74 -17.07 -9.86
N VAL A 321 16.14 -18.19 -10.31
CA VAL A 321 14.80 -18.19 -10.91
C VAL A 321 13.77 -18.55 -9.87
N GLU A 322 12.73 -17.73 -9.78
CA GLU A 322 11.59 -17.97 -8.93
C GLU A 322 10.28 -17.86 -9.69
N ILE A 323 9.31 -18.73 -9.34
CA ILE A 323 7.94 -18.67 -9.85
C ILE A 323 6.99 -18.38 -8.70
N TRP A 324 6.16 -17.39 -8.92
CA TRP A 324 5.15 -16.94 -7.97
C TRP A 324 3.77 -17.04 -8.59
N ALA A 325 2.78 -17.41 -7.82
CA ALA A 325 1.40 -17.52 -8.28
C ALA A 325 0.40 -16.98 -7.26
N ARG A 326 -0.67 -16.37 -7.76
CA ARG A 326 -1.80 -15.93 -6.94
C ARG A 326 -3.13 -16.18 -7.65
N PRO A 327 -4.17 -16.62 -6.94
CA PRO A 327 -5.51 -16.67 -7.48
C PRO A 327 -6.06 -15.25 -7.67
N LEU A 328 -6.84 -15.07 -8.73
CA LEU A 328 -7.58 -13.85 -9.05
C LEU A 328 -9.08 -14.14 -9.10
N ILE A 329 -9.88 -13.08 -8.98
CA ILE A 329 -11.33 -13.20 -9.08
C ILE A 329 -11.76 -13.86 -10.43
N GLY A 330 -12.86 -14.59 -10.41
CA GLY A 330 -13.37 -15.30 -11.60
C GLY A 330 -12.60 -16.58 -11.93
N GLY A 331 -11.82 -17.11 -11.02
CA GLY A 331 -11.07 -18.36 -11.19
C GLY A 331 -9.86 -18.22 -12.13
N ARG A 332 -9.38 -17.01 -12.34
CA ARG A 332 -8.12 -16.71 -13.03
C ARG A 332 -6.92 -16.89 -12.09
N VAL A 333 -5.74 -16.95 -12.65
CA VAL A 333 -4.47 -17.02 -11.89
C VAL A 333 -3.47 -16.04 -12.50
N ALA A 334 -2.83 -15.22 -11.68
CA ALA A 334 -1.61 -14.54 -12.06
C ALA A 334 -0.42 -15.44 -11.74
N LEU A 335 0.47 -15.63 -12.72
CA LEU A 335 1.71 -16.37 -12.59
C LEU A 335 2.87 -15.50 -13.06
N ALA A 336 3.87 -15.35 -12.22
CA ALA A 336 5.07 -14.58 -12.55
C ALA A 336 6.31 -15.46 -12.46
N VAL A 337 7.21 -15.32 -13.44
CA VAL A 337 8.54 -15.91 -13.40
C VAL A 337 9.55 -14.77 -13.36
N PHE A 338 10.44 -14.81 -12.38
CA PHE A 338 11.48 -13.81 -12.18
C PHE A 338 12.86 -14.42 -12.37
N ASN A 339 13.73 -13.73 -13.09
CA ASN A 339 15.16 -14.00 -13.11
C ASN A 339 15.86 -12.94 -12.24
N PHE A 340 16.25 -13.31 -11.05
CA PHE A 340 17.00 -12.42 -10.14
C PHE A 340 18.53 -12.50 -10.33
N GLY A 341 19.00 -13.26 -11.31
CA GLY A 341 20.42 -13.46 -11.60
C GLY A 341 20.99 -12.45 -12.59
N ASP A 342 22.31 -12.37 -12.60
CA ASP A 342 23.09 -11.47 -13.45
C ASP A 342 23.24 -11.93 -14.89
N ASP A 343 22.85 -13.16 -15.21
CA ASP A 343 22.94 -13.74 -16.53
C ASP A 343 21.57 -13.92 -17.18
N ASP A 344 21.54 -13.87 -18.52
CA ASP A 344 20.37 -14.28 -19.28
C ASP A 344 20.11 -15.76 -19.05
N THR A 345 18.90 -16.10 -18.63
CA THR A 345 18.57 -17.48 -18.32
C THR A 345 17.87 -18.11 -19.50
N PHE A 346 18.53 -19.07 -20.15
CA PHE A 346 17.87 -20.01 -21.04
C PHE A 346 17.27 -21.14 -20.21
N LEU A 347 16.02 -20.98 -19.81
CA LEU A 347 15.33 -21.96 -18.95
C LEU A 347 15.01 -23.22 -19.77
N ARG A 348 16.01 -24.07 -19.98
CA ARG A 348 15.80 -25.42 -20.52
C ARG A 348 15.28 -26.29 -19.38
N GLY A 349 14.00 -26.68 -19.48
CA GLY A 349 13.41 -27.68 -18.57
C GLY A 349 12.80 -27.15 -17.28
N ILE A 350 12.67 -25.82 -17.09
CA ILE A 350 11.83 -25.30 -16.02
C ILE A 350 10.38 -25.32 -16.51
N HIS A 351 9.53 -25.98 -15.73
CA HIS A 351 8.09 -26.00 -15.92
C HIS A 351 7.47 -24.76 -15.28
N LEU A 352 6.29 -24.35 -15.79
CA LEU A 352 5.55 -23.22 -15.22
C LEU A 352 4.90 -23.56 -13.86
N HIS A 353 4.91 -24.86 -13.49
CA HIS A 353 4.27 -25.34 -12.27
C HIS A 353 2.78 -24.98 -12.22
N LEU A 354 2.07 -25.17 -13.37
CA LEU A 354 0.67 -24.77 -13.52
C LEU A 354 -0.24 -25.38 -12.46
N LYS A 355 -0.02 -26.64 -12.11
CA LYS A 355 -0.82 -27.34 -11.09
C LYS A 355 -0.63 -26.69 -9.70
N GLU A 356 0.59 -26.41 -9.30
CA GLU A 356 0.92 -25.73 -8.06
C GLU A 356 0.39 -24.28 -8.04
N ALA A 357 0.34 -23.64 -9.22
CA ALA A 357 -0.26 -22.34 -9.40
C ALA A 357 -1.81 -22.34 -9.31
N GLY A 358 -2.44 -23.53 -9.35
CA GLY A 358 -3.90 -23.66 -9.40
C GLY A 358 -4.48 -23.53 -10.81
N ALA A 359 -3.65 -23.72 -11.84
CA ALA A 359 -4.01 -23.75 -13.26
C ALA A 359 -3.79 -25.14 -13.85
N ALA A 360 -3.97 -25.31 -15.15
CA ALA A 360 -3.76 -26.58 -15.86
C ALA A 360 -3.34 -26.35 -17.32
N ASP A 361 -2.82 -27.38 -17.94
CA ASP A 361 -2.57 -27.39 -19.38
C ASP A 361 -3.82 -27.04 -20.18
N GLY A 362 -3.63 -26.27 -21.24
CA GLY A 362 -4.70 -25.78 -22.08
C GLY A 362 -5.42 -24.53 -21.59
N TRP A 363 -5.01 -23.95 -20.45
CA TRP A 363 -5.49 -22.63 -20.06
C TRP A 363 -4.92 -21.56 -20.98
N ASN A 364 -5.74 -20.55 -21.30
CA ASN A 364 -5.31 -19.40 -22.07
C ASN A 364 -4.40 -18.52 -21.24
N ALA A 365 -3.28 -18.10 -21.82
CA ALA A 365 -2.35 -17.18 -21.21
C ALA A 365 -2.29 -15.85 -21.96
N ARG A 366 -2.18 -14.76 -21.20
CA ARG A 366 -1.86 -13.44 -21.69
C ARG A 366 -0.56 -12.98 -21.06
N ASP A 367 0.41 -12.64 -21.88
CA ASP A 367 1.63 -11.94 -21.43
C ASP A 367 1.27 -10.47 -21.18
N VAL A 368 1.31 -10.11 -19.91
CA VAL A 368 0.86 -8.80 -19.42
C VAL A 368 1.82 -7.68 -19.85
N TRP A 369 3.15 -7.95 -19.83
CA TRP A 369 4.14 -6.94 -20.23
C TRP A 369 4.18 -6.73 -21.74
N ALA A 370 4.01 -7.79 -22.51
CA ALA A 370 3.95 -7.70 -23.96
C ALA A 370 2.55 -7.29 -24.48
N ALA A 371 1.53 -7.25 -23.61
CA ALA A 371 0.13 -7.05 -23.96
C ALA A 371 -0.34 -8.01 -25.06
N LYS A 372 0.10 -9.29 -24.98
CA LYS A 372 -0.08 -10.29 -26.03
C LYS A 372 -0.78 -11.53 -25.52
N ASP A 373 -1.81 -11.96 -26.23
CA ASP A 373 -2.44 -13.25 -26.01
C ASP A 373 -1.56 -14.35 -26.61
N LEU A 374 -1.20 -15.33 -25.79
CA LEU A 374 -0.35 -16.47 -26.17
C LEU A 374 -1.21 -17.68 -26.58
N GLY A 375 -2.53 -17.66 -26.30
CA GLY A 375 -3.41 -18.80 -26.46
C GLY A 375 -3.22 -19.86 -25.38
N PRO A 376 -3.66 -21.11 -25.64
CA PRO A 376 -3.50 -22.21 -24.70
C PRO A 376 -2.01 -22.52 -24.47
N ILE A 377 -1.63 -22.65 -23.19
CA ILE A 377 -0.28 -23.03 -22.79
C ILE A 377 -0.26 -24.38 -22.10
N ALA A 378 0.90 -25.02 -22.08
CA ALA A 378 1.19 -26.22 -21.31
C ALA A 378 2.28 -25.93 -20.28
N ASP A 379 2.43 -26.84 -19.31
CA ASP A 379 3.40 -26.68 -18.22
C ASP A 379 4.84 -26.58 -18.72
N ASP A 380 5.16 -27.19 -19.86
CA ASP A 380 6.46 -27.14 -20.52
C ASP A 380 6.62 -25.92 -21.47
N TYR A 381 5.77 -24.88 -21.35
CA TYR A 381 5.88 -23.67 -22.13
C TYR A 381 7.28 -23.07 -22.02
N ARG A 382 7.93 -22.87 -23.17
CA ARG A 382 9.31 -22.40 -23.24
C ARG A 382 9.36 -20.89 -23.32
N PHE A 383 10.17 -20.29 -22.46
CA PHE A 383 10.46 -18.87 -22.46
C PHE A 383 11.94 -18.64 -22.14
N SER A 384 12.43 -17.45 -22.43
CA SER A 384 13.74 -16.98 -22.02
C SER A 384 13.58 -15.65 -21.30
N LEU A 385 14.29 -15.47 -20.21
CA LEU A 385 14.35 -14.19 -19.49
C LEU A 385 15.78 -13.66 -19.56
N LYS A 386 15.90 -12.39 -19.86
CA LYS A 386 17.15 -11.65 -19.69
C LYS A 386 17.47 -11.55 -18.19
N ARG A 387 18.71 -11.17 -17.89
CA ARG A 387 19.08 -10.81 -16.54
C ARG A 387 18.05 -9.82 -15.95
N HIS A 388 17.65 -10.04 -14.73
CA HIS A 388 16.73 -9.18 -13.96
C HIS A 388 15.33 -8.98 -14.57
N ALA A 389 15.00 -9.71 -15.64
CA ALA A 389 13.70 -9.61 -16.30
C ALA A 389 12.65 -10.52 -15.65
N SER A 390 11.39 -10.26 -15.96
CA SER A 390 10.25 -11.07 -15.53
C SER A 390 9.29 -11.36 -16.67
N LEU A 391 8.62 -12.52 -16.58
CA LEU A 391 7.43 -12.87 -17.33
C LEU A 391 6.22 -12.79 -16.38
N LEU A 392 5.19 -12.08 -16.76
CA LEU A 392 3.95 -11.98 -15.99
C LEU A 392 2.78 -12.44 -16.85
N LEU A 393 2.15 -13.53 -16.44
CA LEU A 393 1.04 -14.15 -17.15
C LEU A 393 -0.27 -13.99 -16.37
N ASN A 394 -1.35 -13.65 -17.07
CA ASN A 394 -2.72 -13.79 -16.59
C ASN A 394 -3.32 -15.02 -17.25
N LEU A 395 -3.64 -16.04 -16.46
CA LEU A 395 -4.13 -17.34 -16.89
C LEU A 395 -5.65 -17.44 -16.69
N SER A 396 -6.35 -17.98 -17.66
CA SER A 396 -7.79 -18.21 -17.62
C SER A 396 -8.17 -19.52 -18.32
N ARG A 397 -9.31 -20.09 -17.91
CA ARG A 397 -9.89 -21.29 -18.55
C ARG A 397 -10.39 -21.02 -19.95
#